data_21598a30e13fd57dc2babbf28d9bde3e
#
_entry.id   21598a30e13fd57dc2babbf28d9bde3e
#
_cell.length_a   1.000
_cell.length_b   1.000
_cell.length_c   1.000
_cell.angle_alpha   90.00
_cell.angle_beta   90.00
_cell.angle_gamma   90.00
#
_symmetry.space_group_name_H-M   'P 1'
#
loop_
_entity.id
_entity.type
_entity.pdbx_description
1 polymer ?
#
loop_
_entity_poly.entity_id
_entity_poly.type
_entity_poly.pdbx_seq_one_letter_code
_entity_poly.pdbx_strand_id
1 'polypeptide(L)'
;MSVVRFHPRDCPWREAEAAWQLRGMATDPRVRGLGAGRALGAEGLTRVIAVGGDLVWCDARAAAVGFYERIGFSTVTETYDLPPAGSHRGTLIELPIR
;
A
#
# COMPACT_ATOMS: atom_id res chain seq x y z
N MET A 1 -15.38 9.76 -0.75
CA MET A 1 -15.24 8.47 -1.43
C MET A 1 -13.79 8.01 -1.39
N SER A 2 -13.56 6.76 -1.05
CA SER A 2 -12.21 6.20 -1.01
C SER A 2 -12.00 5.32 -2.22
N VAL A 3 -10.84 5.43 -2.86
CA VAL A 3 -10.48 4.62 -4.02
C VAL A 3 -9.20 3.85 -3.72
N VAL A 4 -9.27 2.53 -3.86
CA VAL A 4 -8.11 1.66 -3.71
C VAL A 4 -7.98 0.84 -4.97
N ARG A 5 -6.78 0.85 -5.56
CA ARG A 5 -6.48 0.06 -6.76
C ARG A 5 -5.30 -0.86 -6.48
N PHE A 6 -5.45 -2.12 -6.85
CA PHE A 6 -4.38 -3.10 -6.77
C PHE A 6 -4.13 -3.65 -8.17
N HIS A 7 -2.85 -3.75 -8.54
CA HIS A 7 -2.43 -4.31 -9.84
C HIS A 7 -1.34 -5.34 -9.64
N PRO A 8 -1.38 -6.46 -10.36
CA PRO A 8 -0.24 -7.38 -10.38
C PRO A 8 0.99 -6.65 -10.92
N ARG A 9 2.05 -6.59 -10.14
CA ARG A 9 3.31 -5.98 -10.55
C ARG A 9 4.42 -6.39 -9.61
N ASP A 10 5.57 -6.75 -10.18
CA ASP A 10 6.74 -7.14 -9.39
C ASP A 10 7.20 -6.01 -8.47
N CYS A 11 7.56 -6.38 -7.25
CA CYS A 11 8.09 -5.45 -6.28
C CYS A 11 9.56 -5.13 -6.61
N PRO A 12 9.93 -3.84 -6.70
CA PRO A 12 11.31 -3.49 -7.00
C PRO A 12 12.29 -3.74 -5.85
N TRP A 13 11.80 -3.97 -4.64
CA TRP A 13 12.64 -4.09 -3.44
C TRP A 13 12.67 -5.47 -2.83
N ARG A 14 11.83 -6.38 -3.31
CA ARG A 14 11.76 -7.74 -2.77
C ARG A 14 11.22 -8.71 -3.80
N GLU A 15 11.82 -9.88 -3.90
CA GLU A 15 11.30 -10.94 -4.75
C GLU A 15 10.04 -11.54 -4.16
N ALA A 16 9.06 -11.81 -5.02
CA ALA A 16 7.81 -12.47 -4.67
C ALA A 16 7.24 -13.13 -5.91
N GLU A 17 6.49 -14.21 -5.72
CA GLU A 17 5.92 -14.94 -6.85
C GLU A 17 4.70 -14.24 -7.45
N ALA A 18 3.92 -13.56 -6.61
CA ALA A 18 2.68 -12.92 -7.01
C ALA A 18 2.52 -11.58 -6.29
N ALA A 19 3.43 -10.65 -6.59
CA ALA A 19 3.40 -9.31 -6.00
C ALA A 19 2.34 -8.43 -6.64
N TRP A 20 1.70 -7.61 -5.82
CA TRP A 20 0.70 -6.64 -6.25
C TRP A 20 1.12 -5.25 -5.81
N GLN A 21 0.90 -4.28 -6.68
CA GLN A 21 1.13 -2.86 -6.35
C GLN A 21 -0.17 -2.22 -5.89
N LEU A 22 -0.13 -1.56 -4.73
CA LEU A 22 -1.22 -0.70 -4.28
C LEU A 22 -1.04 0.68 -4.89
N ARG A 23 -2.03 1.15 -5.61
CA ARG A 23 -2.04 2.47 -6.23
C ARG A 23 -3.31 3.22 -5.87
N GLY A 24 -3.17 4.53 -5.69
CA GLY A 24 -4.32 5.42 -5.62
C GLY A 24 -5.23 5.23 -4.42
N MET A 25 -4.67 5.05 -3.23
CA MET A 25 -5.47 5.13 -2.03
C MET A 25 -5.75 6.60 -1.72
N ALA A 26 -6.87 7.10 -2.22
CA ALA A 26 -7.32 8.46 -1.95
C ALA A 26 -8.60 8.41 -1.14
N THR A 27 -8.63 9.15 -0.03
CA THR A 27 -9.81 9.29 0.81
C THR A 27 -10.32 10.72 0.72
N ASP A 28 -11.63 10.88 0.54
CA ASP A 28 -12.26 12.20 0.57
C ASP A 28 -11.89 12.89 1.90
N PRO A 29 -11.34 14.11 1.86
CA PRO A 29 -10.96 14.83 3.06
C PRO A 29 -12.08 15.00 4.09
N ARG A 30 -13.33 14.98 3.65
CA ARG A 30 -14.49 15.11 4.53
C ARG A 30 -14.79 13.83 5.30
N VAL A 31 -14.24 12.71 4.85
CA VAL A 31 -14.46 11.39 5.48
C VAL A 31 -13.16 10.86 6.05
N ARG A 32 -12.25 11.74 6.41
CA ARG A 32 -10.99 11.37 7.04
C ARG A 32 -11.23 10.76 8.41
N GLY A 33 -11.67 9.53 8.39
CA GLY A 33 -11.61 8.74 9.59
C GLY A 33 -10.54 7.69 9.38
N LEU A 34 -9.71 7.46 10.37
CA LEU A 34 -8.75 6.37 10.37
C LEU A 34 -9.42 5.04 10.06
N GLY A 35 -10.71 4.91 10.44
CA GLY A 35 -11.46 3.68 10.25
C GLY A 35 -11.75 3.34 8.80
N ALA A 36 -12.13 4.33 7.96
CA ALA A 36 -12.50 4.07 6.57
C ALA A 36 -11.31 3.60 5.74
N GLY A 37 -10.15 4.27 5.86
CA GLY A 37 -8.94 3.89 5.14
C GLY A 37 -8.41 2.53 5.57
N ARG A 38 -8.44 2.23 6.88
CA ARG A 38 -8.02 0.93 7.39
C ARG A 38 -8.91 -0.20 6.90
N ALA A 39 -10.23 0.02 6.88
CA ALA A 39 -11.18 -0.97 6.40
C ALA A 39 -10.97 -1.28 4.91
N LEU A 40 -10.77 -0.26 4.08
CA LEU A 40 -10.51 -0.44 2.66
C LEU A 40 -9.18 -1.15 2.41
N GLY A 41 -8.14 -0.78 3.15
CA GLY A 41 -6.85 -1.45 3.05
C GLY A 41 -6.95 -2.92 3.43
N ALA A 42 -7.60 -3.23 4.55
CA ALA A 42 -7.78 -4.60 5.00
C ALA A 42 -8.60 -5.42 4.01
N GLU A 43 -9.68 -4.87 3.47
CA GLU A 43 -10.50 -5.53 2.46
C GLU A 43 -9.70 -5.82 1.19
N GLY A 44 -8.93 -4.83 0.72
CA GLY A 44 -8.09 -4.99 -0.45
C GLY A 44 -7.04 -6.08 -0.27
N LEU A 45 -6.38 -6.12 0.89
CA LEU A 45 -5.40 -7.15 1.20
C LEU A 45 -6.05 -8.54 1.24
N THR A 46 -7.24 -8.64 1.81
CA THR A 46 -8.00 -9.91 1.82
C THR A 46 -8.28 -10.39 0.40
N ARG A 47 -8.66 -9.49 -0.50
CA ARG A 47 -8.90 -9.85 -1.91
C ARG A 47 -7.64 -10.30 -2.61
N VAL A 48 -6.51 -9.64 -2.36
CA VAL A 48 -5.22 -10.05 -2.93
C VAL A 48 -4.83 -11.45 -2.44
N ILE A 49 -5.01 -11.72 -1.16
CA ILE A 49 -4.77 -13.06 -0.61
C ILE A 49 -5.65 -14.10 -1.30
N ALA A 50 -6.92 -13.78 -1.52
CA ALA A 50 -7.89 -14.69 -2.12
C ALA A 50 -7.52 -15.08 -3.55
N VAL A 51 -6.81 -14.23 -4.29
CA VAL A 51 -6.34 -14.52 -5.65
C VAL A 51 -4.89 -15.01 -5.69
N GLY A 52 -4.33 -15.37 -4.55
CA GLY A 52 -2.99 -15.95 -4.46
C GLY A 52 -1.84 -14.96 -4.39
N GLY A 53 -2.11 -13.69 -4.13
CA GLY A 53 -1.05 -12.71 -3.94
C GLY A 53 -0.24 -12.98 -2.68
N ASP A 54 1.08 -12.81 -2.74
CA ASP A 54 1.99 -13.08 -1.64
C ASP A 54 2.71 -11.83 -1.12
N LEU A 55 2.51 -10.69 -1.76
CA LEU A 55 3.11 -9.43 -1.35
C LEU A 55 2.33 -8.26 -1.94
N VAL A 56 2.17 -7.21 -1.17
CA VAL A 56 1.66 -5.92 -1.67
C VAL A 56 2.69 -4.85 -1.36
N TRP A 57 2.98 -4.01 -2.32
CA TRP A 57 3.93 -2.92 -2.15
C TRP A 57 3.36 -1.62 -2.70
N CYS A 58 3.88 -0.50 -2.22
CA CYS A 58 3.50 0.79 -2.78
C CYS A 58 4.61 1.83 -2.61
N ASP A 59 4.59 2.81 -3.52
CA ASP A 59 5.33 4.04 -3.36
C ASP A 59 4.49 4.98 -2.50
N ALA A 60 4.76 5.00 -1.20
CA ALA A 60 3.98 5.79 -0.25
C ALA A 60 4.51 7.21 -0.18
N ARG A 61 3.63 8.20 -0.33
CA ARG A 61 4.03 9.58 -0.07
C ARG A 61 4.57 9.69 1.34
N ALA A 62 5.64 10.47 1.53
CA ALA A 62 6.27 10.59 2.84
C ALA A 62 5.27 10.91 3.95
N ALA A 63 4.28 11.76 3.67
CA ALA A 63 3.25 12.12 4.63
C ALA A 63 2.28 10.98 4.95
N ALA A 64 2.21 9.95 4.11
CA ALA A 64 1.28 8.82 4.28
C ALA A 64 1.97 7.57 4.85
N VAL A 65 3.28 7.57 4.99
CA VAL A 65 4.04 6.39 5.46
C VAL A 65 3.51 5.89 6.80
N GLY A 66 3.25 6.79 7.75
CA GLY A 66 2.72 6.40 9.05
C GLY A 66 1.38 5.67 8.96
N PHE A 67 0.52 6.05 8.03
CA PHE A 67 -0.74 5.36 7.79
C PHE A 67 -0.51 3.92 7.32
N TYR A 68 0.38 3.73 6.34
CA TYR A 68 0.68 2.40 5.83
C TYR A 68 1.31 1.51 6.90
N GLU A 69 2.19 2.07 7.72
CA GLU A 69 2.79 1.32 8.82
C GLU A 69 1.75 0.85 9.84
N ARG A 70 0.73 1.67 10.09
CA ARG A 70 -0.36 1.31 11.01
C ARG A 70 -1.21 0.15 10.52
N ILE A 71 -1.32 -0.04 9.21
CA ILE A 71 -2.07 -1.16 8.65
C ILE A 71 -1.20 -2.38 8.36
N GLY A 72 0.08 -2.34 8.75
CA GLY A 72 0.96 -3.49 8.70
C GLY A 72 2.07 -3.45 7.67
N PHE A 73 2.18 -2.40 6.88
CA PHE A 73 3.26 -2.25 5.91
C PHE A 73 4.57 -1.92 6.62
N SER A 74 5.67 -2.41 6.07
CA SER A 74 7.02 -2.06 6.51
C SER A 74 7.66 -1.12 5.51
N THR A 75 8.32 -0.07 6.01
CA THR A 75 9.09 0.84 5.18
C THR A 75 10.44 0.21 4.90
N VAL A 76 10.77 0.03 3.62
CA VAL A 76 11.96 -0.72 3.21
C VAL A 76 12.98 0.10 2.42
N THR A 77 12.68 1.38 2.15
CA THR A 77 13.60 2.27 1.44
C THR A 77 13.81 3.56 2.18
N GLU A 78 14.84 4.31 1.76
CA GLU A 78 14.98 5.70 2.13
C GLU A 78 14.04 6.56 1.28
N THR A 79 13.96 7.85 1.59
CA THR A 79 13.13 8.79 0.83
C THR A 79 13.69 8.99 -0.57
N TYR A 80 12.81 9.00 -1.55
CA TYR A 80 13.15 9.30 -2.95
C TYR A 80 12.06 10.17 -3.56
N ASP A 81 12.40 10.88 -4.63
CA ASP A 81 11.44 11.74 -5.31
C ASP A 81 10.77 11.03 -6.48
N LEU A 82 9.46 11.19 -6.58
CA LEU A 82 8.67 10.77 -7.74
C LEU A 82 7.90 11.99 -8.26
N PRO A 83 8.49 12.76 -9.17
CA PRO A 83 7.80 13.92 -9.75
C PRO A 83 6.50 13.50 -10.47
N PRO A 84 5.46 14.32 -10.44
CA PRO A 84 5.37 15.63 -9.76
C PRO A 84 4.95 15.53 -8.29
N ALA A 85 4.72 14.33 -7.77
CA ALA A 85 4.10 14.15 -6.45
C ALA A 85 5.07 14.34 -5.26
N GLY A 86 6.38 14.41 -5.50
CA GLY A 86 7.37 14.71 -4.46
C GLY A 86 7.94 13.50 -3.73
N SER A 87 8.23 13.66 -2.44
CA SER A 87 8.95 12.67 -1.66
C SER A 87 8.11 11.44 -1.32
N HIS A 88 8.68 10.26 -1.54
CA HIS A 88 8.06 8.96 -1.30
C HIS A 88 9.02 8.05 -0.56
N ARG A 89 8.47 6.99 0.03
CA ARG A 89 9.25 5.87 0.57
C ARG A 89 8.58 4.56 0.12
N GLY A 90 9.39 3.56 -0.13
CA GLY A 90 8.88 2.24 -0.48
C GLY A 90 8.37 1.50 0.74
N THR A 91 7.15 0.99 0.67
CA THR A 91 6.54 0.19 1.72
C THR A 91 6.00 -1.11 1.14
N LEU A 92 6.02 -2.17 1.92
CA LEU A 92 5.46 -3.45 1.51
C LEU A 92 4.92 -4.23 2.71
N ILE A 93 4.03 -5.18 2.41
CA ILE A 93 3.53 -6.14 3.38
C ILE A 93 3.55 -7.52 2.74
N GLU A 94 4.08 -8.51 3.45
CA GLU A 94 4.09 -9.89 2.98
C GLU A 94 2.79 -10.58 3.37
N LEU A 95 2.28 -11.42 2.49
CA LEU A 95 1.02 -12.11 2.67
C LEU A 95 1.22 -13.63 2.68
N PRO A 96 0.40 -14.39 3.40
CA PRO A 96 -0.65 -13.93 4.30
C PRO A 96 -0.09 -13.22 5.53
N ILE A 97 -0.91 -12.39 6.13
CA ILE A 97 -0.54 -11.66 7.35
C ILE A 97 -0.44 -12.66 8.50
N ARG A 98 0.69 -12.59 9.21
CA ARG A 98 0.96 -13.48 10.34
C ARG A 98 1.02 -12.70 11.64
#